data_6fd52d648673ab8986a1eab0e5c2563d
#
_entry.id   6fd52d648673ab8986a1eab0e5c2563d
#
_cell.length_a   1.000
_cell.length_b   1.000
_cell.length_c   1.000
_cell.angle_alpha   90.00
_cell.angle_beta   90.00
_cell.angle_gamma   90.00
#
_symmetry.space_group_name_H-M   'P 1'
#
loop_
_entity.id
_entity.type
_entity.pdbx_description
1 polymer ?
#
loop_
_entity_poly.entity_id
_entity_poly.type
_entity_poly.pdbx_seq_one_letter_code
_entity_poly.pdbx_strand_id
1 'polypeptide(L)'
;MKAARIVKLNEPLQVQELQTPTPKGTQILVKVQSVGVCHSDVHVWEGYYEGIGGQPLKTTDRGVKYPLTPGHEIAGIVEGLGEQVEGFSKNERVLIYPWIGEGLCPACRIGEENLCDKPRSLGIYTDGGYAQYVLVPSYKYLVKIGNDMDTDTGAPLACAGLTSYGAVKNANLKPDDNVVIVGTGGLGLMAIQLAKAITGAKIIAMDIDDQKLDVAKKNGADITINSKKEDPVKAIMELTDKLGADAVIDFVNASKTVETDMQFLRRRARLVLVGLFGGELKLSLVMMPTRAYKIIGSYTGTISDMIELISLARRGVIKPVVSNRFKLEQATEALTMLKDGKILGRGVINP
;
A
#
# COMPACT_ATOMS: atom_id res chain seq x y z
N MET A 1 -17.17 19.52 -10.38
CA MET A 1 -16.11 19.19 -9.46
C MET A 1 -14.76 19.17 -10.18
N LYS A 2 -13.69 19.59 -9.52
CA LYS A 2 -12.33 19.48 -10.08
C LYS A 2 -11.77 18.07 -9.86
N ALA A 3 -11.01 17.56 -10.85
CA ALA A 3 -10.25 16.32 -10.76
C ALA A 3 -8.93 16.44 -11.52
N ALA A 4 -7.83 15.92 -10.94
CA ALA A 4 -6.53 15.81 -11.61
C ALA A 4 -6.47 14.47 -12.35
N ARG A 5 -6.33 14.49 -13.67
CA ARG A 5 -6.47 13.31 -14.53
C ARG A 5 -5.21 13.00 -15.31
N ILE A 6 -4.91 11.73 -15.43
CA ILE A 6 -3.95 11.20 -16.40
C ILE A 6 -4.66 11.16 -17.76
N VAL A 7 -4.37 12.13 -18.62
CA VAL A 7 -4.92 12.17 -19.99
C VAL A 7 -3.98 11.47 -20.95
N LYS A 8 -2.68 11.66 -20.74
CA LYS A 8 -1.62 11.02 -21.49
C LYS A 8 -0.51 10.54 -20.54
N LEU A 9 0.01 9.35 -20.81
CA LEU A 9 1.06 8.73 -20.00
C LEU A 9 2.33 9.56 -19.96
N ASN A 10 2.98 9.59 -18.80
CA ASN A 10 4.22 10.34 -18.56
C ASN A 10 4.12 11.86 -18.76
N GLU A 11 2.93 12.42 -18.98
CA GLU A 11 2.70 13.86 -19.04
C GLU A 11 2.09 14.39 -17.73
N PRO A 12 2.21 15.69 -17.43
CA PRO A 12 1.57 16.28 -16.26
C PRO A 12 0.07 15.99 -16.21
N LEU A 13 -0.43 15.67 -15.02
CA LEU A 13 -1.86 15.49 -14.79
C LEU A 13 -2.60 16.80 -15.09
N GLN A 14 -3.73 16.69 -15.76
CA GLN A 14 -4.56 17.85 -16.11
C GLN A 14 -5.70 17.99 -15.10
N VAL A 15 -5.78 19.15 -14.45
CA VAL A 15 -6.94 19.48 -13.62
C VAL A 15 -8.09 19.89 -14.54
N GLN A 16 -9.17 19.10 -14.49
CA GLN A 16 -10.36 19.27 -15.33
C GLN A 16 -11.60 19.47 -14.46
N GLU A 17 -12.55 20.25 -14.97
CA GLU A 17 -13.89 20.31 -14.38
C GLU A 17 -14.77 19.21 -14.95
N LEU A 18 -15.30 18.38 -14.05
CA LEU A 18 -16.20 17.28 -14.36
C LEU A 18 -17.57 17.51 -13.70
N GLN A 19 -18.60 16.91 -14.26
CA GLN A 19 -19.89 16.86 -13.60
C GLN A 19 -19.79 16.08 -12.28
N THR A 20 -20.29 16.64 -11.17
CA THR A 20 -20.36 15.91 -9.91
C THR A 20 -21.40 14.79 -10.03
N PRO A 21 -21.04 13.52 -9.76
CA PRO A 21 -22.01 12.43 -9.89
C PRO A 21 -23.07 12.51 -8.80
N THR A 22 -24.27 11.98 -9.13
CA THR A 22 -25.37 11.83 -8.18
C THR A 22 -25.46 10.36 -7.76
N PRO A 23 -25.37 10.02 -6.47
CA PRO A 23 -25.46 8.64 -6.00
C PRO A 23 -26.87 8.08 -6.15
N LYS A 24 -26.97 6.79 -6.52
CA LYS A 24 -28.21 6.04 -6.67
C LYS A 24 -28.08 4.67 -6.01
N GLY A 25 -29.20 4.07 -5.60
CA GLY A 25 -29.21 2.73 -5.00
C GLY A 25 -28.33 2.66 -3.77
N THR A 26 -27.34 1.79 -3.78
CA THR A 26 -26.37 1.60 -2.67
C THR A 26 -25.15 2.51 -2.73
N GLN A 27 -25.07 3.42 -3.72
CA GLN A 27 -23.92 4.30 -3.92
C GLN A 27 -23.86 5.41 -2.89
N ILE A 28 -22.62 5.82 -2.59
CA ILE A 28 -22.35 7.00 -1.74
C ILE A 28 -21.43 7.96 -2.49
N LEU A 29 -21.78 9.24 -2.47
CA LEU A 29 -20.89 10.32 -2.87
C LEU A 29 -20.08 10.76 -1.66
N VAL A 30 -18.76 10.67 -1.75
CA VAL A 30 -17.85 11.13 -0.72
C VAL A 30 -17.14 12.40 -1.19
N LYS A 31 -17.21 13.47 -0.37
CA LYS A 31 -16.36 14.65 -0.53
C LYS A 31 -14.98 14.30 -0.01
N VAL A 32 -14.01 14.23 -0.91
CA VAL A 32 -12.62 13.89 -0.57
C VAL A 32 -12.01 14.98 0.27
N GLN A 33 -11.42 14.62 1.41
CA GLN A 33 -10.67 15.52 2.26
C GLN A 33 -9.18 15.30 2.14
N SER A 34 -8.78 14.02 2.01
CA SER A 34 -7.39 13.63 1.88
C SER A 34 -7.29 12.38 1.00
N VAL A 35 -6.29 12.36 0.13
CA VAL A 35 -5.94 11.18 -0.65
C VAL A 35 -4.43 10.96 -0.60
N GLY A 36 -4.00 9.77 -0.19
CA GLY A 36 -2.59 9.41 -0.12
C GLY A 36 -1.98 9.23 -1.51
N VAL A 37 -0.68 9.50 -1.61
CA VAL A 37 0.10 9.35 -2.85
C VAL A 37 0.91 8.06 -2.77
N CYS A 38 0.65 7.11 -3.67
CA CYS A 38 1.22 5.78 -3.69
C CYS A 38 2.07 5.51 -4.94
N HIS A 39 3.06 4.62 -4.85
CA HIS A 39 3.82 4.19 -6.05
C HIS A 39 2.94 3.52 -7.11
N SER A 40 1.81 2.92 -6.73
CA SER A 40 0.85 2.41 -7.72
C SER A 40 0.26 3.54 -8.59
N ASP A 41 0.09 4.75 -8.05
CA ASP A 41 -0.35 5.91 -8.84
C ASP A 41 0.75 6.34 -9.83
N VAL A 42 2.03 6.20 -9.44
CA VAL A 42 3.18 6.44 -10.35
C VAL A 42 3.18 5.40 -11.47
N HIS A 43 3.02 4.11 -11.18
CA HIS A 43 2.95 3.06 -12.22
C HIS A 43 1.78 3.26 -13.18
N VAL A 44 0.62 3.68 -12.67
CA VAL A 44 -0.55 4.02 -13.52
C VAL A 44 -0.27 5.25 -14.37
N TRP A 45 0.43 6.25 -13.84
CA TRP A 45 0.83 7.46 -14.57
C TRP A 45 1.87 7.16 -15.66
N GLU A 46 2.86 6.29 -15.36
CA GLU A 46 3.86 5.81 -16.31
C GLU A 46 3.30 4.82 -17.33
N GLY A 47 2.24 4.09 -16.96
CA GLY A 47 1.54 3.15 -17.81
C GLY A 47 2.14 1.74 -17.83
N TYR A 48 3.05 1.39 -16.90
CA TYR A 48 3.66 0.05 -16.86
C TYR A 48 4.23 -0.33 -15.49
N TYR A 49 4.49 -1.63 -15.33
CA TYR A 49 5.35 -2.22 -14.31
C TYR A 49 6.54 -2.87 -14.99
N GLU A 50 7.67 -3.03 -14.30
CA GLU A 50 8.80 -3.78 -14.83
C GLU A 50 8.52 -5.29 -14.76
N GLY A 51 8.63 -5.95 -15.90
CA GLY A 51 8.47 -7.41 -16.02
C GLY A 51 9.81 -8.13 -16.22
N ILE A 52 9.73 -9.39 -16.60
CA ILE A 52 10.88 -10.27 -16.83
C ILE A 52 11.80 -9.66 -17.91
N GLY A 53 13.11 -9.65 -17.62
CA GLY A 53 14.12 -9.11 -18.54
C GLY A 53 13.96 -7.62 -18.83
N GLY A 54 13.33 -6.84 -17.94
CA GLY A 54 13.08 -5.41 -18.11
C GLY A 54 11.94 -5.09 -19.10
N GLN A 55 11.18 -6.08 -19.56
CA GLN A 55 10.06 -5.84 -20.47
C GLN A 55 8.91 -5.16 -19.73
N PRO A 56 8.29 -4.10 -20.29
CA PRO A 56 7.19 -3.40 -19.63
C PRO A 56 5.91 -4.25 -19.63
N LEU A 57 5.33 -4.47 -18.46
CA LEU A 57 3.98 -4.98 -18.28
C LEU A 57 3.00 -3.79 -18.32
N LYS A 58 2.43 -3.51 -19.49
CA LYS A 58 1.58 -2.33 -19.69
C LYS A 58 0.31 -2.40 -18.83
N THR A 59 -0.03 -1.28 -18.21
CA THR A 59 -1.27 -1.16 -17.40
C THR A 59 -2.53 -1.33 -18.25
N THR A 60 -2.50 -0.90 -19.52
CA THR A 60 -3.59 -1.07 -20.49
C THR A 60 -3.88 -2.54 -20.78
N ASP A 61 -2.86 -3.41 -20.85
CA ASP A 61 -3.04 -4.85 -21.08
C ASP A 61 -3.70 -5.53 -19.86
N ARG A 62 -3.63 -4.86 -18.70
CA ARG A 62 -4.28 -5.27 -17.45
C ARG A 62 -5.65 -4.62 -17.25
N GLY A 63 -6.17 -3.89 -18.23
CA GLY A 63 -7.51 -3.31 -18.24
C GLY A 63 -7.63 -1.87 -17.73
N VAL A 64 -6.52 -1.18 -17.43
CA VAL A 64 -6.55 0.25 -17.10
C VAL A 64 -6.91 1.05 -18.34
N LYS A 65 -7.84 1.99 -18.17
CA LYS A 65 -8.33 2.87 -19.25
C LYS A 65 -8.01 4.33 -18.94
N TYR A 66 -7.65 5.08 -19.98
CA TYR A 66 -7.40 6.52 -19.88
C TYR A 66 -8.40 7.29 -20.75
N PRO A 67 -8.76 8.55 -20.39
CA PRO A 67 -8.25 9.32 -19.24
C PRO A 67 -8.77 8.78 -17.90
N LEU A 68 -7.93 8.84 -16.84
CA LEU A 68 -8.21 8.30 -15.51
C LEU A 68 -7.88 9.33 -14.42
N THR A 69 -8.72 9.44 -13.41
CA THR A 69 -8.42 10.13 -12.16
C THR A 69 -7.77 9.13 -11.21
N PRO A 70 -6.45 9.24 -10.88
CA PRO A 70 -5.79 8.30 -9.96
C PRO A 70 -6.12 8.59 -8.50
N GLY A 71 -5.41 7.93 -7.57
CA GLY A 71 -5.56 8.08 -6.13
C GLY A 71 -6.55 7.08 -5.53
N HIS A 72 -6.01 6.11 -4.79
CA HIS A 72 -6.78 5.02 -4.19
C HIS A 72 -6.72 5.01 -2.65
N GLU A 73 -5.95 5.87 -2.01
CA GLU A 73 -5.90 6.03 -0.56
C GLU A 73 -6.83 7.18 -0.13
N ILE A 74 -8.13 6.94 0.01
CA ILE A 74 -9.14 8.00 0.06
C ILE A 74 -9.83 8.06 1.42
N ALA A 75 -9.73 9.21 2.09
CA ALA A 75 -10.54 9.55 3.25
C ALA A 75 -11.37 10.82 2.98
N GLY A 76 -12.58 10.87 3.51
CA GLY A 76 -13.44 12.02 3.27
C GLY A 76 -14.70 12.03 4.12
N ILE A 77 -15.66 12.81 3.66
CA ILE A 77 -16.94 13.03 4.35
C ILE A 77 -18.08 12.61 3.42
N VAL A 78 -19.05 11.88 3.95
CA VAL A 78 -20.27 11.51 3.23
C VAL A 78 -21.04 12.76 2.83
N GLU A 79 -21.16 13.02 1.53
CA GLU A 79 -21.85 14.18 0.95
C GLU A 79 -23.26 13.82 0.47
N GLY A 80 -23.42 12.67 -0.19
CA GLY A 80 -24.69 12.21 -0.75
C GLY A 80 -24.86 10.71 -0.59
N LEU A 81 -26.11 10.30 -0.47
CA LEU A 81 -26.53 8.91 -0.25
C LEU A 81 -27.53 8.51 -1.32
N GLY A 82 -27.35 7.33 -1.93
CA GLY A 82 -28.37 6.69 -2.71
C GLY A 82 -29.52 6.20 -1.81
N GLU A 83 -30.67 5.96 -2.40
CA GLU A 83 -31.93 5.67 -1.68
C GLU A 83 -31.94 4.31 -0.95
N GLN A 84 -30.98 3.43 -1.24
CA GLN A 84 -30.86 2.11 -0.60
C GLN A 84 -29.67 2.04 0.37
N VAL A 85 -29.07 3.17 0.72
CA VAL A 85 -27.95 3.20 1.66
C VAL A 85 -28.48 3.08 3.08
N GLU A 86 -27.89 2.14 3.83
CA GLU A 86 -28.19 1.93 5.23
C GLU A 86 -26.92 2.15 6.10
N GLY A 87 -27.13 2.54 7.34
CA GLY A 87 -26.06 2.67 8.34
C GLY A 87 -25.11 3.86 8.16
N PHE A 88 -25.31 4.73 7.15
CA PHE A 88 -24.53 5.93 6.93
C PHE A 88 -25.41 7.20 6.91
N SER A 89 -24.81 8.32 7.34
CA SER A 89 -25.44 9.64 7.31
C SER A 89 -24.52 10.68 6.68
N LYS A 90 -25.09 11.78 6.16
CA LYS A 90 -24.28 12.92 5.70
C LYS A 90 -23.38 13.44 6.83
N ASN A 91 -22.23 13.97 6.44
CA ASN A 91 -21.20 14.52 7.31
C ASN A 91 -20.41 13.46 8.14
N GLU A 92 -20.66 12.18 7.99
CA GLU A 92 -19.83 11.16 8.62
C GLU A 92 -18.46 11.06 7.94
N ARG A 93 -17.40 10.96 8.74
CA ARG A 93 -16.03 10.72 8.25
C ARG A 93 -15.83 9.25 7.94
N VAL A 94 -15.32 8.99 6.75
CA VAL A 94 -15.15 7.64 6.21
C VAL A 94 -13.78 7.46 5.55
N LEU A 95 -13.29 6.23 5.63
CA LEU A 95 -12.21 5.71 4.82
C LEU A 95 -12.83 4.81 3.75
N ILE A 96 -12.34 4.89 2.53
CA ILE A 96 -12.83 4.08 1.42
C ILE A 96 -11.93 2.88 1.22
N TYR A 97 -12.50 1.67 1.22
CA TYR A 97 -11.83 0.46 0.76
C TYR A 97 -11.80 0.47 -0.78
N PRO A 98 -10.62 0.69 -1.41
CA PRO A 98 -10.58 0.92 -2.86
C PRO A 98 -10.51 -0.36 -3.69
N TRP A 99 -10.23 -1.52 -3.08
CA TRP A 99 -9.94 -2.79 -3.75
C TRP A 99 -11.21 -3.54 -4.13
N ILE A 100 -12.01 -2.91 -4.98
CA ILE A 100 -13.35 -3.36 -5.36
C ILE A 100 -13.25 -4.44 -6.41
N GLY A 101 -13.90 -5.57 -6.16
CA GLY A 101 -14.06 -6.67 -7.10
C GLY A 101 -15.34 -6.56 -7.95
N GLU A 102 -15.55 -7.51 -8.86
CA GLU A 102 -16.78 -7.62 -9.67
C GLU A 102 -17.93 -8.28 -8.90
N GLY A 103 -17.65 -8.91 -7.75
CA GLY A 103 -18.63 -9.44 -6.81
C GLY A 103 -19.05 -10.92 -7.00
N LEU A 104 -18.67 -11.57 -8.11
CA LEU A 104 -19.19 -12.90 -8.46
C LEU A 104 -18.14 -14.01 -8.50
N CYS A 105 -16.86 -13.69 -8.71
CA CYS A 105 -15.79 -14.70 -8.74
C CYS A 105 -15.58 -15.36 -7.37
N PRO A 106 -14.88 -16.51 -7.29
CA PRO A 106 -14.66 -17.21 -6.03
C PRO A 106 -14.01 -16.33 -4.95
N ALA A 107 -13.01 -15.51 -5.31
CA ALA A 107 -12.35 -14.60 -4.38
C ALA A 107 -13.34 -13.56 -3.80
N CYS A 108 -14.16 -12.93 -4.63
CA CYS A 108 -15.17 -11.97 -4.17
C CYS A 108 -16.19 -12.61 -3.23
N ARG A 109 -16.60 -13.85 -3.50
CA ARG A 109 -17.62 -14.56 -2.69
C ARG A 109 -17.14 -14.91 -1.28
N ILE A 110 -15.83 -15.04 -1.07
CA ILE A 110 -15.23 -15.29 0.25
C ILE A 110 -14.70 -14.02 0.91
N GLY A 111 -14.95 -12.83 0.31
CA GLY A 111 -14.53 -11.53 0.86
C GLY A 111 -13.12 -11.08 0.48
N GLU A 112 -12.44 -11.80 -0.41
CA GLU A 112 -11.11 -11.44 -0.94
C GLU A 112 -11.24 -10.65 -2.25
N GLU A 113 -12.01 -9.57 -2.25
CA GLU A 113 -12.24 -8.75 -3.44
C GLU A 113 -10.97 -8.12 -4.01
N ASN A 114 -9.95 -7.90 -3.18
CA ASN A 114 -8.62 -7.48 -3.60
C ASN A 114 -7.95 -8.47 -4.57
N LEU A 115 -8.33 -9.75 -4.55
CA LEU A 115 -7.81 -10.81 -5.43
C LEU A 115 -8.78 -11.13 -6.60
N CYS A 116 -9.70 -10.24 -6.91
CA CYS A 116 -10.66 -10.42 -7.99
C CYS A 116 -9.98 -10.47 -9.36
N ASP A 117 -10.38 -11.45 -10.21
CA ASP A 117 -9.88 -11.57 -11.59
C ASP A 117 -10.30 -10.42 -12.51
N LYS A 118 -11.39 -9.69 -12.15
CA LYS A 118 -11.90 -8.52 -12.86
C LYS A 118 -12.03 -7.33 -11.92
N PRO A 119 -10.89 -6.77 -11.45
CA PRO A 119 -10.89 -5.71 -10.46
C PRO A 119 -11.49 -4.41 -11.01
N ARG A 120 -12.12 -3.64 -10.11
CA ARG A 120 -12.68 -2.31 -10.36
C ARG A 120 -12.14 -1.28 -9.36
N SER A 121 -10.93 -1.50 -8.89
CA SER A 121 -10.32 -0.68 -7.85
C SER A 121 -10.31 0.79 -8.22
N LEU A 122 -10.76 1.63 -7.28
CA LEU A 122 -10.77 3.08 -7.43
C LEU A 122 -9.35 3.62 -7.61
N GLY A 123 -9.16 4.59 -8.49
CA GLY A 123 -7.86 5.21 -8.78
C GLY A 123 -6.92 4.36 -9.64
N ILE A 124 -7.32 3.12 -10.01
CA ILE A 124 -6.52 2.22 -10.85
C ILE A 124 -7.32 1.78 -12.08
N TYR A 125 -8.50 1.23 -11.90
CA TYR A 125 -9.39 0.75 -12.99
C TYR A 125 -10.59 1.66 -13.21
N THR A 126 -10.96 2.44 -12.20
CA THR A 126 -12.03 3.44 -12.23
C THR A 126 -11.53 4.72 -11.58
N ASP A 127 -12.20 5.85 -11.83
CA ASP A 127 -11.81 7.15 -11.28
C ASP A 127 -11.71 7.10 -9.74
N GLY A 128 -10.64 7.71 -9.21
CA GLY A 128 -10.26 7.69 -7.81
C GLY A 128 -10.34 9.06 -7.13
N GLY A 129 -9.48 9.25 -6.11
CA GLY A 129 -9.57 10.33 -5.14
C GLY A 129 -8.81 11.61 -5.48
N TYR A 130 -8.04 11.68 -6.58
CA TYR A 130 -7.43 12.97 -6.98
C TYR A 130 -8.52 13.88 -7.58
N ALA A 131 -9.56 14.07 -6.80
CA ALA A 131 -10.76 14.84 -7.15
C ALA A 131 -11.46 15.34 -5.89
N GLN A 132 -12.28 16.39 -6.04
CA GLN A 132 -13.08 16.91 -4.92
C GLN A 132 -14.14 15.92 -4.41
N TYR A 133 -14.63 15.04 -5.27
CA TYR A 133 -15.63 14.03 -4.92
C TYR A 133 -15.32 12.71 -5.62
N VAL A 134 -15.66 11.62 -4.97
CA VAL A 134 -15.60 10.27 -5.52
C VAL A 134 -16.93 9.55 -5.30
N LEU A 135 -17.42 8.84 -6.32
CA LEU A 135 -18.61 8.00 -6.23
C LEU A 135 -18.19 6.58 -5.87
N VAL A 136 -18.56 6.15 -4.67
CA VAL A 136 -18.32 4.78 -4.21
C VAL A 136 -19.50 3.90 -4.61
N PRO A 137 -19.27 2.76 -5.29
CA PRO A 137 -20.36 1.98 -5.90
C PRO A 137 -21.27 1.29 -4.88
N SER A 138 -20.84 1.10 -3.64
CA SER A 138 -21.68 0.57 -2.56
C SER A 138 -21.15 1.02 -1.21
N TYR A 139 -22.04 1.29 -0.27
CA TYR A 139 -21.72 1.64 1.10
C TYR A 139 -20.92 0.56 1.85
N LYS A 140 -20.95 -0.71 1.40
CA LYS A 140 -20.16 -1.80 1.97
C LYS A 140 -18.64 -1.55 1.89
N TYR A 141 -18.18 -0.67 1.01
CA TYR A 141 -16.77 -0.30 0.86
C TYR A 141 -16.33 0.89 1.71
N LEU A 142 -17.19 1.36 2.60
CA LEU A 142 -16.89 2.46 3.50
C LEU A 142 -16.70 1.95 4.93
N VAL A 143 -15.68 2.48 5.60
CA VAL A 143 -15.46 2.25 7.03
C VAL A 143 -15.47 3.59 7.75
N LYS A 144 -16.30 3.72 8.80
CA LYS A 144 -16.35 4.94 9.63
C LYS A 144 -15.07 5.07 10.43
N ILE A 145 -14.43 6.22 10.35
CA ILE A 145 -13.18 6.51 11.08
C ILE A 145 -13.41 7.38 12.33
N GLY A 146 -14.65 7.83 12.55
CA GLY A 146 -14.98 8.69 13.68
C GLY A 146 -14.43 10.11 13.54
N ASN A 147 -14.68 10.95 14.56
CA ASN A 147 -14.18 12.32 14.59
C ASN A 147 -12.80 12.44 15.25
N ASP A 148 -12.34 11.39 15.87
CA ASP A 148 -11.06 11.25 16.58
C ASP A 148 -9.87 11.00 15.63
N MET A 149 -10.11 10.58 14.40
CA MET A 149 -9.07 10.42 13.38
C MET A 149 -9.17 11.53 12.32
N ASP A 150 -8.08 12.23 12.08
CA ASP A 150 -8.00 13.15 10.95
C ASP A 150 -7.88 12.39 9.61
N THR A 151 -8.32 13.01 8.52
CA THR A 151 -8.37 12.36 7.21
C THR A 151 -6.98 12.19 6.58
N ASP A 152 -6.00 13.05 6.90
CA ASP A 152 -4.63 12.90 6.42
C ASP A 152 -3.97 11.64 6.99
N THR A 153 -4.24 11.35 8.26
CA THR A 153 -3.80 10.10 8.91
C THR A 153 -4.63 8.90 8.42
N GLY A 154 -5.93 9.10 8.19
CA GLY A 154 -6.82 8.04 7.75
C GLY A 154 -6.53 7.55 6.33
N ALA A 155 -6.33 8.46 5.38
CA ALA A 155 -6.21 8.13 3.96
C ALA A 155 -5.15 7.06 3.66
N PRO A 156 -3.89 7.14 4.16
CA PRO A 156 -2.88 6.12 3.90
C PRO A 156 -3.22 4.73 4.45
N LEU A 157 -4.16 4.61 5.39
CA LEU A 157 -4.57 3.31 5.91
C LEU A 157 -5.27 2.46 4.84
N ALA A 158 -5.90 3.07 3.84
CA ALA A 158 -6.61 2.35 2.78
C ALA A 158 -5.70 1.50 1.86
N CYS A 159 -4.42 1.85 1.76
CA CYS A 159 -3.45 1.10 0.99
C CYS A 159 -2.18 0.81 1.79
N ALA A 160 -1.40 1.82 2.20
CA ALA A 160 -0.14 1.58 2.89
C ALA A 160 -0.34 0.80 4.18
N GLY A 161 -1.31 1.19 5.01
CA GLY A 161 -1.65 0.46 6.22
C GLY A 161 -2.16 -0.94 5.93
N LEU A 162 -3.16 -1.06 5.06
CA LEU A 162 -3.83 -2.32 4.73
C LEU A 162 -2.87 -3.33 4.09
N THR A 163 -2.06 -2.90 3.13
CA THR A 163 -1.06 -3.76 2.47
C THR A 163 -0.02 -4.27 3.46
N SER A 164 0.46 -3.40 4.35
CA SER A 164 1.41 -3.79 5.40
C SER A 164 0.79 -4.73 6.43
N TYR A 165 -0.49 -4.53 6.77
CA TYR A 165 -1.23 -5.42 7.66
C TYR A 165 -1.37 -6.82 7.05
N GLY A 166 -1.80 -6.91 5.79
CA GLY A 166 -1.87 -8.18 5.06
C GLY A 166 -0.51 -8.87 4.96
N ALA A 167 0.56 -8.14 4.68
CA ALA A 167 1.92 -8.68 4.60
C ALA A 167 2.40 -9.24 5.95
N VAL A 168 2.19 -8.53 7.05
CA VAL A 168 2.54 -8.99 8.40
C VAL A 168 1.73 -10.24 8.80
N LYS A 169 0.43 -10.31 8.47
CA LYS A 169 -0.39 -11.51 8.65
C LYS A 169 0.14 -12.68 7.84
N ASN A 170 0.46 -12.48 6.56
CA ASN A 170 0.99 -13.52 5.68
C ASN A 170 2.38 -14.02 6.12
N ALA A 171 3.19 -13.15 6.72
CA ALA A 171 4.47 -13.52 7.29
C ALA A 171 4.33 -14.46 8.50
N ASN A 172 3.16 -14.53 9.15
CA ASN A 172 2.87 -15.40 10.31
C ASN A 172 4.02 -15.32 11.33
N LEU A 173 4.34 -14.11 11.77
CA LEU A 173 5.48 -13.81 12.65
C LEU A 173 5.26 -14.41 14.05
N LYS A 174 6.38 -14.81 14.68
CA LYS A 174 6.43 -15.33 16.04
C LYS A 174 7.24 -14.40 16.93
N PRO A 175 7.04 -14.46 18.26
CA PRO A 175 7.74 -13.58 19.21
C PRO A 175 9.27 -13.62 19.15
N ASP A 176 9.85 -14.77 18.80
CA ASP A 176 11.29 -15.01 18.73
C ASP A 176 11.88 -14.88 17.32
N ASP A 177 11.07 -14.47 16.33
CA ASP A 177 11.55 -14.29 14.95
C ASP A 177 12.48 -13.07 14.82
N ASN A 178 13.56 -13.21 14.05
CA ASN A 178 14.30 -12.11 13.46
C ASN A 178 13.68 -11.76 12.12
N VAL A 179 13.05 -10.59 12.05
CA VAL A 179 12.27 -10.15 10.88
C VAL A 179 12.99 -9.02 10.19
N VAL A 180 13.29 -9.18 8.90
CA VAL A 180 13.85 -8.12 8.06
C VAL A 180 12.72 -7.45 7.27
N ILE A 181 12.61 -6.13 7.38
CA ILE A 181 11.70 -5.30 6.60
C ILE A 181 12.53 -4.51 5.60
N VAL A 182 12.36 -4.84 4.32
CA VAL A 182 13.11 -4.25 3.19
C VAL A 182 12.31 -3.11 2.58
N GLY A 183 12.91 -1.92 2.55
CA GLY A 183 12.23 -0.69 2.12
C GLY A 183 11.41 -0.05 3.24
N THR A 184 11.91 1.08 3.77
CA THR A 184 11.30 1.81 4.90
C THR A 184 10.53 3.05 4.46
N GLY A 185 9.89 2.99 3.30
CA GLY A 185 8.90 3.96 2.85
C GLY A 185 7.57 3.85 3.61
N GLY A 186 6.49 4.41 3.05
CA GLY A 186 5.19 4.42 3.72
C GLY A 186 4.66 3.04 4.15
N LEU A 187 4.87 1.99 3.33
CA LEU A 187 4.49 0.62 3.68
C LEU A 187 5.40 0.04 4.77
N GLY A 188 6.72 0.12 4.57
CA GLY A 188 7.67 -0.45 5.53
C GLY A 188 7.53 0.16 6.93
N LEU A 189 7.32 1.48 7.04
CA LEU A 189 7.06 2.14 8.33
C LEU A 189 5.78 1.64 9.00
N MET A 190 4.73 1.36 8.24
CA MET A 190 3.51 0.74 8.76
C MET A 190 3.76 -0.71 9.19
N ALA A 191 4.50 -1.49 8.39
CA ALA A 191 4.82 -2.88 8.73
C ALA A 191 5.67 -3.00 10.00
N ILE A 192 6.63 -2.09 10.22
CA ILE A 192 7.43 -2.02 11.45
C ILE A 192 6.52 -1.83 12.67
N GLN A 193 5.62 -0.84 12.64
CA GLN A 193 4.67 -0.58 13.71
C GLN A 193 3.74 -1.77 13.96
N LEU A 194 3.18 -2.34 12.89
CA LEU A 194 2.27 -3.48 12.95
C LEU A 194 2.96 -4.73 13.49
N ALA A 195 4.13 -5.09 12.97
CA ALA A 195 4.90 -6.23 13.46
C ALA A 195 5.24 -6.07 14.95
N LYS A 196 5.65 -4.87 15.37
CA LYS A 196 5.94 -4.57 16.79
C LYS A 196 4.69 -4.68 17.67
N ALA A 197 3.53 -4.21 17.16
CA ALA A 197 2.28 -4.18 17.92
C ALA A 197 1.63 -5.55 18.12
N ILE A 198 1.73 -6.43 17.13
CA ILE A 198 1.02 -7.72 17.11
C ILE A 198 1.92 -8.93 17.43
N THR A 199 3.24 -8.74 17.43
CA THR A 199 4.20 -9.82 17.70
C THR A 199 5.27 -9.34 18.68
N GLY A 200 6.07 -10.23 19.23
CA GLY A 200 7.28 -9.88 19.99
C GLY A 200 8.56 -9.95 19.17
N ALA A 201 8.44 -10.07 17.85
CA ALA A 201 9.56 -10.28 16.95
C ALA A 201 10.60 -9.14 17.01
N LYS A 202 11.85 -9.48 16.74
CA LYS A 202 12.96 -8.52 16.57
C LYS A 202 12.91 -7.96 15.16
N ILE A 203 12.73 -6.65 15.03
CA ILE A 203 12.55 -5.98 13.74
C ILE A 203 13.85 -5.35 13.26
N ILE A 204 14.36 -5.82 12.13
CA ILE A 204 15.53 -5.29 11.42
C ILE A 204 15.00 -4.53 10.18
N ALA A 205 15.15 -3.22 10.16
CA ALA A 205 14.74 -2.39 9.02
C ALA A 205 15.93 -2.18 8.07
N MET A 206 15.72 -2.40 6.79
CA MET A 206 16.74 -2.25 5.75
C MET A 206 16.30 -1.27 4.67
N ASP A 207 17.13 -0.27 4.38
CA ASP A 207 16.93 0.72 3.31
C ASP A 207 18.28 1.20 2.79
N ILE A 208 18.27 2.02 1.75
CA ILE A 208 19.47 2.70 1.19
C ILE A 208 19.63 4.14 1.67
N ASP A 209 18.66 4.67 2.41
CA ASP A 209 18.54 6.06 2.84
C ASP A 209 18.54 6.16 4.37
N ASP A 210 19.55 6.86 4.94
CA ASP A 210 19.70 7.02 6.39
C ASP A 210 18.53 7.78 7.02
N GLN A 211 17.95 8.79 6.33
CA GLN A 211 16.83 9.55 6.87
C GLN A 211 15.61 8.66 7.05
N LYS A 212 15.36 7.76 6.09
CA LYS A 212 14.30 6.75 6.20
C LYS A 212 14.57 5.76 7.31
N LEU A 213 15.81 5.34 7.49
CA LEU A 213 16.21 4.44 8.58
C LEU A 213 16.08 5.10 9.96
N ASP A 214 16.39 6.39 10.09
CA ASP A 214 16.17 7.14 11.33
C ASP A 214 14.66 7.20 11.68
N VAL A 215 13.80 7.39 10.67
CA VAL A 215 12.35 7.34 10.87
C VAL A 215 11.89 5.93 11.23
N ALA A 216 12.45 4.88 10.60
CA ALA A 216 12.15 3.50 10.91
C ALA A 216 12.51 3.15 12.38
N LYS A 217 13.66 3.62 12.85
CA LYS A 217 14.10 3.46 14.26
C LYS A 217 13.11 4.08 15.23
N LYS A 218 12.65 5.31 14.95
CA LYS A 218 11.66 6.03 15.77
C LYS A 218 10.28 5.35 15.76
N ASN A 219 9.98 4.56 14.72
CA ASN A 219 8.72 3.84 14.57
C ASN A 219 8.77 2.38 15.06
N GLY A 220 9.85 1.97 15.73
CA GLY A 220 9.91 0.68 16.43
C GLY A 220 10.81 -0.37 15.82
N ALA A 221 11.62 -0.05 14.80
CA ALA A 221 12.69 -0.94 14.37
C ALA A 221 13.73 -1.11 15.48
N ASP A 222 14.09 -2.34 15.81
CA ASP A 222 15.10 -2.63 16.82
C ASP A 222 16.51 -2.35 16.28
N ILE A 223 16.74 -2.65 15.01
CA ILE A 223 18.02 -2.44 14.31
C ILE A 223 17.73 -1.85 12.92
N THR A 224 18.66 -1.05 12.41
CA THR A 224 18.60 -0.50 11.05
C THR A 224 19.89 -0.83 10.30
N ILE A 225 19.76 -1.18 9.00
CA ILE A 225 20.86 -1.51 8.10
C ILE A 225 20.75 -0.64 6.84
N ASN A 226 21.81 0.11 6.53
CA ASN A 226 21.92 0.82 5.26
C ASN A 226 22.64 -0.06 4.24
N SER A 227 21.87 -0.74 3.38
CA SER A 227 22.38 -1.69 2.38
C SER A 227 23.23 -1.06 1.26
N LYS A 228 23.32 0.28 1.22
CA LYS A 228 24.24 1.01 0.34
C LYS A 228 25.61 1.24 0.97
N LYS A 229 25.68 1.22 2.32
CA LYS A 229 26.90 1.53 3.08
C LYS A 229 27.59 0.29 3.63
N GLU A 230 26.86 -0.78 3.86
CA GLU A 230 27.37 -2.04 4.40
C GLU A 230 26.79 -3.24 3.66
N ASP A 231 27.44 -4.39 3.74
CA ASP A 231 26.93 -5.65 3.19
C ASP A 231 25.77 -6.17 4.05
N PRO A 232 24.52 -6.15 3.54
CA PRO A 232 23.36 -6.55 4.32
C PRO A 232 23.38 -8.05 4.67
N VAL A 233 23.94 -8.90 3.82
CA VAL A 233 24.04 -10.34 4.08
C VAL A 233 24.94 -10.59 5.29
N LYS A 234 26.12 -9.98 5.30
CA LYS A 234 27.06 -10.08 6.42
C LYS A 234 26.43 -9.54 7.70
N ALA A 235 25.84 -8.35 7.66
CA ALA A 235 25.22 -7.71 8.82
C ALA A 235 24.09 -8.58 9.42
N ILE A 236 23.18 -9.11 8.59
CA ILE A 236 22.08 -9.94 9.07
C ILE A 236 22.61 -11.28 9.62
N MET A 237 23.59 -11.89 8.98
CA MET A 237 24.18 -13.14 9.48
C MET A 237 24.88 -12.95 10.84
N GLU A 238 25.55 -11.81 11.06
CA GLU A 238 26.15 -11.47 12.36
C GLU A 238 25.08 -11.24 13.44
N LEU A 239 23.98 -10.53 13.11
CA LEU A 239 22.88 -10.21 14.03
C LEU A 239 22.03 -11.43 14.42
N THR A 240 22.17 -12.55 13.69
CA THR A 240 21.36 -13.76 13.83
C THR A 240 22.21 -15.00 14.14
N ASP A 241 23.39 -14.83 14.72
CA ASP A 241 24.31 -15.91 15.06
C ASP A 241 24.59 -16.86 13.88
N LYS A 242 24.71 -16.32 12.67
CA LYS A 242 24.90 -17.03 11.39
C LYS A 242 23.73 -17.95 10.98
N LEU A 243 22.58 -17.83 11.63
CA LEU A 243 21.39 -18.63 11.29
C LEU A 243 20.59 -18.02 10.13
N GLY A 244 20.57 -16.69 10.01
CA GLY A 244 19.80 -15.92 9.05
C GLY A 244 18.41 -15.49 9.57
N ALA A 245 17.67 -14.75 8.76
CA ALA A 245 16.36 -14.20 9.08
C ALA A 245 15.26 -15.27 9.07
N ASP A 246 14.33 -15.19 10.03
CA ASP A 246 13.15 -16.05 10.12
C ASP A 246 12.06 -15.64 9.13
N ALA A 247 11.95 -14.34 8.90
CA ALA A 247 11.04 -13.77 7.90
C ALA A 247 11.67 -12.54 7.25
N VAL A 248 11.36 -12.35 5.98
CA VAL A 248 11.66 -11.13 5.23
C VAL A 248 10.36 -10.63 4.62
N ILE A 249 10.07 -9.34 4.76
CA ILE A 249 8.94 -8.68 4.10
C ILE A 249 9.53 -7.61 3.19
N ASP A 250 9.49 -7.85 1.88
CA ASP A 250 10.09 -6.96 0.89
C ASP A 250 9.04 -6.05 0.25
N PHE A 251 9.10 -4.77 0.61
CA PHE A 251 8.26 -3.69 0.07
C PHE A 251 8.87 -3.00 -1.16
N VAL A 252 10.06 -3.41 -1.56
CA VAL A 252 10.70 -3.01 -2.83
C VAL A 252 10.37 -4.02 -3.90
N ASN A 253 10.75 -5.28 -3.70
CA ASN A 253 10.51 -6.41 -4.60
C ASN A 253 11.07 -6.11 -6.01
N ALA A 254 12.36 -5.78 -6.06
CA ALA A 254 13.15 -5.68 -7.29
C ALA A 254 14.08 -6.90 -7.37
N SER A 255 14.52 -7.29 -8.58
CA SER A 255 15.41 -8.45 -8.76
C SER A 255 16.58 -8.44 -7.77
N LYS A 256 17.26 -7.29 -7.61
CA LYS A 256 18.42 -7.16 -6.73
C LYS A 256 18.08 -7.32 -5.25
N THR A 257 16.94 -6.79 -4.78
CA THR A 257 16.55 -6.92 -3.37
C THR A 257 16.21 -8.36 -3.05
N VAL A 258 15.39 -9.00 -3.88
CA VAL A 258 14.96 -10.39 -3.65
C VAL A 258 16.13 -11.38 -3.75
N GLU A 259 17.07 -11.18 -4.68
CA GLU A 259 18.31 -11.98 -4.75
C GLU A 259 19.18 -11.83 -3.49
N THR A 260 19.25 -10.63 -2.92
CA THR A 260 19.94 -10.37 -1.67
C THR A 260 19.23 -11.02 -0.49
N ASP A 261 17.91 -10.88 -0.42
CA ASP A 261 17.07 -11.45 0.63
C ASP A 261 17.23 -12.98 0.74
N MET A 262 17.27 -13.65 -0.41
CA MET A 262 17.48 -15.10 -0.46
C MET A 262 18.78 -15.58 0.17
N GLN A 263 19.81 -14.73 0.26
CA GLN A 263 21.14 -15.12 0.75
C GLN A 263 21.19 -15.22 2.28
N PHE A 264 20.34 -14.50 2.98
CA PHE A 264 20.31 -14.49 4.45
C PHE A 264 19.05 -15.14 5.05
N LEU A 265 18.25 -15.86 4.25
CA LEU A 265 17.14 -16.66 4.78
C LEU A 265 17.64 -17.88 5.57
N ARG A 266 17.15 -18.05 6.80
CA ARG A 266 17.37 -19.30 7.54
C ARG A 266 16.52 -20.45 7.00
N ARG A 267 16.76 -21.68 7.43
CA ARG A 267 15.86 -22.79 7.13
C ARG A 267 14.45 -22.52 7.66
N ARG A 268 13.41 -22.88 6.86
CA ARG A 268 11.98 -22.65 7.14
C ARG A 268 11.57 -21.17 7.11
N ALA A 269 12.43 -20.28 6.60
CA ALA A 269 12.11 -18.87 6.50
C ALA A 269 10.94 -18.58 5.54
N ARG A 270 10.33 -17.43 5.76
CA ARG A 270 9.23 -16.88 4.96
C ARG A 270 9.72 -15.60 4.28
N LEU A 271 9.66 -15.57 2.95
CA LEU A 271 9.90 -14.39 2.14
C LEU A 271 8.57 -13.90 1.61
N VAL A 272 8.12 -12.76 2.08
CA VAL A 272 6.85 -12.12 1.66
C VAL A 272 7.17 -10.99 0.68
N LEU A 273 6.72 -11.14 -0.56
CA LEU A 273 6.94 -10.21 -1.66
C LEU A 273 5.71 -9.30 -1.78
N VAL A 274 5.91 -7.99 -1.64
CA VAL A 274 4.85 -6.98 -1.57
C VAL A 274 5.03 -5.87 -2.58
N GLY A 275 6.26 -5.35 -2.72
CA GLY A 275 6.59 -4.25 -3.62
C GLY A 275 6.27 -4.56 -5.08
N LEU A 276 6.19 -3.53 -5.91
CA LEU A 276 5.83 -3.62 -7.32
C LEU A 276 6.88 -2.98 -8.24
N PHE A 277 8.14 -2.86 -7.78
CA PHE A 277 9.21 -2.40 -8.69
C PHE A 277 9.44 -3.40 -9.82
N GLY A 278 9.31 -4.71 -9.51
CA GLY A 278 9.30 -5.75 -10.53
C GLY A 278 10.68 -6.33 -10.86
N GLY A 279 10.73 -7.08 -11.96
CA GLY A 279 11.90 -7.84 -12.36
C GLY A 279 11.67 -9.35 -12.27
N GLU A 280 12.73 -10.11 -11.96
CA GLU A 280 12.71 -11.57 -11.91
C GLU A 280 13.57 -12.11 -10.77
N LEU A 281 13.27 -13.32 -10.30
CA LEU A 281 14.06 -14.08 -9.35
C LEU A 281 14.50 -15.39 -9.99
N LYS A 282 15.81 -15.64 -10.06
CA LYS A 282 16.38 -16.96 -10.40
C LYS A 282 16.53 -17.79 -9.14
N LEU A 283 15.84 -18.92 -9.10
CA LEU A 283 15.78 -19.77 -7.91
C LEU A 283 16.25 -21.21 -8.22
N SER A 284 17.16 -21.73 -7.39
CA SER A 284 17.50 -23.16 -7.41
C SER A 284 16.35 -23.98 -6.81
N LEU A 285 15.74 -24.84 -7.60
CA LEU A 285 14.62 -25.68 -7.15
C LEU A 285 14.99 -26.60 -5.99
N VAL A 286 16.24 -27.05 -5.88
CA VAL A 286 16.74 -27.89 -4.77
C VAL A 286 16.71 -27.13 -3.44
N MET A 287 16.88 -25.81 -3.47
CA MET A 287 16.85 -24.98 -2.25
C MET A 287 15.46 -24.95 -1.60
N MET A 288 14.40 -25.06 -2.38
CA MET A 288 13.04 -25.00 -1.85
C MET A 288 12.75 -26.12 -0.84
N PRO A 289 12.84 -27.42 -1.20
CA PRO A 289 12.59 -28.50 -0.26
C PRO A 289 13.68 -28.65 0.81
N THR A 290 14.97 -28.50 0.44
CA THR A 290 16.09 -28.74 1.40
C THR A 290 16.19 -27.68 2.48
N ARG A 291 15.73 -26.46 2.20
CA ARG A 291 15.66 -25.36 3.17
C ARG A 291 14.24 -25.16 3.71
N ALA A 292 13.23 -25.79 3.09
CA ALA A 292 11.80 -25.61 3.41
C ALA A 292 11.35 -24.13 3.38
N TYR A 293 11.81 -23.39 2.36
CA TYR A 293 11.45 -21.99 2.18
C TYR A 293 9.98 -21.83 1.81
N LYS A 294 9.39 -20.71 2.25
CA LYS A 294 8.08 -20.23 1.80
C LYS A 294 8.27 -18.89 1.13
N ILE A 295 7.97 -18.81 -0.16
CA ILE A 295 7.89 -17.56 -0.90
C ILE A 295 6.42 -17.24 -1.09
N ILE A 296 5.98 -16.07 -0.62
CA ILE A 296 4.57 -15.70 -0.48
C ILE A 296 4.36 -14.36 -1.16
N GLY A 297 3.51 -14.31 -2.17
CA GLY A 297 3.01 -13.03 -2.69
C GLY A 297 1.95 -12.46 -1.74
N SER A 298 2.02 -11.16 -1.45
CA SER A 298 1.02 -10.48 -0.61
C SER A 298 0.51 -9.25 -1.34
N TYR A 299 -0.79 -9.22 -1.60
CA TYR A 299 -1.43 -8.13 -2.32
C TYR A 299 -2.54 -7.49 -1.48
N THR A 300 -2.27 -6.31 -0.99
CA THR A 300 -3.19 -5.49 -0.19
C THR A 300 -3.80 -6.24 1.02
N GLY A 301 -5.08 -6.18 1.23
CA GLY A 301 -5.83 -6.90 2.27
C GLY A 301 -7.34 -6.80 2.02
N THR A 302 -8.12 -7.50 2.82
CA THR A 302 -9.58 -7.53 2.76
C THR A 302 -10.21 -6.33 3.48
N ILE A 303 -11.51 -6.11 3.28
CA ILE A 303 -12.24 -5.10 4.05
C ILE A 303 -12.29 -5.43 5.55
N SER A 304 -12.30 -6.72 5.91
CA SER A 304 -12.19 -7.16 7.30
C SER A 304 -10.85 -6.75 7.92
N ASP A 305 -9.75 -6.94 7.17
CA ASP A 305 -8.42 -6.48 7.59
C ASP A 305 -8.38 -4.96 7.80
N MET A 306 -9.09 -4.20 6.95
CA MET A 306 -9.17 -2.75 7.08
C MET A 306 -9.92 -2.32 8.34
N ILE A 307 -10.99 -3.00 8.72
CA ILE A 307 -11.75 -2.74 9.95
C ILE A 307 -10.85 -2.99 11.17
N GLU A 308 -10.12 -4.11 11.20
CA GLU A 308 -9.16 -4.43 12.26
C GLU A 308 -8.05 -3.38 12.35
N LEU A 309 -7.49 -2.99 11.20
CA LEU A 309 -6.43 -1.98 11.08
C LEU A 309 -6.89 -0.62 11.62
N ILE A 310 -8.10 -0.16 11.26
CA ILE A 310 -8.67 1.11 11.75
C ILE A 310 -8.86 1.04 13.28
N SER A 311 -9.25 -0.10 13.83
CA SER A 311 -9.35 -0.28 15.28
C SER A 311 -7.98 -0.10 15.96
N LEU A 312 -6.90 -0.63 15.37
CA LEU A 312 -5.53 -0.43 15.88
C LEU A 312 -5.12 1.05 15.80
N ALA A 313 -5.41 1.72 14.69
CA ALA A 313 -5.08 3.12 14.49
C ALA A 313 -5.85 4.04 15.48
N ARG A 314 -7.15 3.80 15.69
CA ARG A 314 -7.96 4.55 16.65
C ARG A 314 -7.51 4.40 18.11
N ARG A 315 -6.93 3.26 18.45
CA ARG A 315 -6.30 3.04 19.77
C ARG A 315 -4.90 3.66 19.87
N GLY A 316 -4.40 4.31 18.82
CA GLY A 316 -3.07 4.93 18.79
C GLY A 316 -1.91 3.92 18.72
N VAL A 317 -2.21 2.63 18.42
CA VAL A 317 -1.18 1.56 18.34
C VAL A 317 -0.30 1.75 17.11
N ILE A 318 -0.90 2.24 16.02
CA ILE A 318 -0.21 2.54 14.77
C ILE A 318 -0.62 3.92 14.26
N LYS A 319 0.29 4.59 13.55
CA LYS A 319 0.02 5.89 12.92
C LYS A 319 0.83 6.04 11.63
N PRO A 320 0.20 6.29 10.48
CA PRO A 320 0.93 6.64 9.26
C PRO A 320 1.82 7.87 9.44
N VAL A 321 3.03 7.82 8.91
CA VAL A 321 3.94 8.95 8.89
C VAL A 321 3.63 9.78 7.64
N VAL A 322 2.97 10.93 7.81
CA VAL A 322 2.63 11.86 6.72
C VAL A 322 3.58 13.05 6.78
N SER A 323 4.47 13.16 5.79
CA SER A 323 5.50 14.21 5.73
C SER A 323 5.14 15.39 4.85
N ASN A 324 4.37 15.16 3.79
CA ASN A 324 4.07 16.18 2.78
C ASN A 324 2.57 16.30 2.54
N ARG A 325 2.12 17.55 2.34
CA ARG A 325 0.75 17.89 1.96
C ARG A 325 0.76 18.69 0.68
N PHE A 326 -0.13 18.36 -0.22
CA PHE A 326 -0.24 18.96 -1.55
C PHE A 326 -1.68 19.41 -1.81
N LYS A 327 -1.87 20.42 -2.64
CA LYS A 327 -3.17 20.76 -3.24
C LYS A 327 -3.43 19.88 -4.47
N LEU A 328 -4.67 19.84 -4.92
CA LEU A 328 -5.04 19.05 -6.12
C LEU A 328 -4.20 19.44 -7.36
N GLU A 329 -3.93 20.74 -7.53
CA GLU A 329 -3.15 21.28 -8.64
C GLU A 329 -1.66 20.84 -8.61
N GLN A 330 -1.19 20.36 -7.44
CA GLN A 330 0.17 19.84 -7.25
C GLN A 330 0.26 18.30 -7.39
N ALA A 331 -0.77 17.65 -7.92
CA ALA A 331 -0.80 16.20 -8.06
C ALA A 331 0.39 15.63 -8.84
N THR A 332 0.82 16.30 -9.92
CA THR A 332 2.02 15.92 -10.69
C THR A 332 3.31 16.07 -9.88
N GLU A 333 3.44 17.16 -9.12
CA GLU A 333 4.58 17.39 -8.22
C GLU A 333 4.66 16.29 -7.17
N ALA A 334 3.51 15.94 -6.55
CA ALA A 334 3.43 14.88 -5.55
C ALA A 334 3.88 13.52 -6.09
N LEU A 335 3.43 13.13 -7.29
CA LEU A 335 3.87 11.89 -7.96
C LEU A 335 5.37 11.93 -8.29
N THR A 336 5.87 13.05 -8.78
CA THR A 336 7.29 13.22 -9.12
C THR A 336 8.17 13.13 -7.87
N MET A 337 7.80 13.81 -6.78
CA MET A 337 8.54 13.73 -5.51
C MET A 337 8.55 12.32 -4.93
N LEU A 338 7.43 11.58 -5.06
CA LEU A 338 7.38 10.20 -4.62
C LEU A 338 8.27 9.30 -5.47
N LYS A 339 8.22 9.43 -6.79
CA LYS A 339 9.07 8.71 -7.74
C LYS A 339 10.56 8.94 -7.47
N ASP A 340 10.93 10.19 -7.18
CA ASP A 340 12.30 10.58 -6.85
C ASP A 340 12.74 10.15 -5.43
N GLY A 341 11.88 9.49 -4.65
CA GLY A 341 12.18 9.07 -3.28
C GLY A 341 12.24 10.20 -2.25
N LYS A 342 11.75 11.41 -2.58
CA LYS A 342 11.83 12.63 -1.75
C LYS A 342 10.73 12.73 -0.68
N ILE A 343 9.86 11.74 -0.57
CA ILE A 343 8.80 11.69 0.44
C ILE A 343 9.19 10.70 1.54
N LEU A 344 9.26 11.17 2.79
CA LEU A 344 9.49 10.35 3.97
C LEU A 344 8.13 9.82 4.49
N GLY A 345 7.89 8.53 4.37
CA GLY A 345 6.60 7.94 4.72
C GLY A 345 5.57 8.17 3.61
N ARG A 346 4.56 9.03 3.83
CA ARG A 346 3.49 9.33 2.88
C ARG A 346 3.33 10.82 2.58
N GLY A 347 3.02 11.13 1.33
CA GLY A 347 2.42 12.39 0.92
C GLY A 347 0.89 12.25 0.85
N VAL A 348 0.16 13.33 1.09
CA VAL A 348 -1.29 13.41 0.90
C VAL A 348 -1.66 14.61 0.06
N ILE A 349 -2.69 14.47 -0.78
CA ILE A 349 -3.30 15.55 -1.55
C ILE A 349 -4.63 15.89 -0.87
N ASN A 350 -4.88 17.19 -0.65
CA ASN A 350 -6.13 17.73 -0.14
C ASN A 350 -6.83 18.50 -1.29
N PRO A 351 -7.84 17.89 -1.98
CA PRO A 351 -8.48 18.44 -3.17
C PRO A 351 -9.35 19.67 -2.94
#